data_3d146dae379536d5e7877a8219aa6647
#
_entry.id   3d146dae379536d5e7877a8219aa6647
#
_cell.length_a   1.000
_cell.length_b   1.000
_cell.length_c   1.000
_cell.angle_alpha   90.00
_cell.angle_beta   90.00
_cell.angle_gamma   90.00
#
_symmetry.space_group_name_H-M   'P 1'
#
loop_
_entity.id
_entity.type
_entity.pdbx_description
1 polymer ?
#
loop_
_entity_poly.entity_id
_entity_poly.type
_entity_poly.pdbx_seq_one_letter_code
_entity_poly.pdbx_strand_id
1 'polypeptide(L)'
;MPIPVHFLMDEFANVSLPDDFDKILSVMRSRSVSVSIILQNLAQLKALFEKQWESIVGNCDEFLYLGGNEQSTHKYVSELLGKATIDTNTYGKSEGRSGSYSTNYQISGRELLTPDEVRMLDNQYAISLFYSRKRRFTMADIKTRDMVKGTIKTIKPTLFRQ
;
A
#
# COMPACT_ATOMS: atom_id res chain seq x y z
N MET A 1 11.55 -33.56 -5.59
CA MET A 1 10.87 -32.27 -5.41
C MET A 1 11.92 -31.27 -4.99
N PRO A 2 12.01 -30.08 -5.58
CA PRO A 2 12.95 -29.08 -5.12
C PRO A 2 12.53 -28.60 -3.71
N ILE A 3 13.50 -28.42 -2.84
CA ILE A 3 13.27 -27.85 -1.52
C ILE A 3 12.94 -26.37 -1.73
N PRO A 4 11.81 -25.85 -1.19
CA PRO A 4 11.49 -24.43 -1.28
C PRO A 4 12.53 -23.63 -0.52
N VAL A 5 13.02 -22.55 -1.12
CA VAL A 5 14.00 -21.64 -0.53
C VAL A 5 13.36 -20.26 -0.38
N HIS A 6 13.55 -19.65 0.79
CA HIS A 6 13.12 -18.28 1.03
C HIS A 6 14.31 -17.40 1.40
N PHE A 7 14.51 -16.32 0.65
CA PHE A 7 15.52 -15.30 0.95
C PHE A 7 14.85 -14.17 1.73
N LEU A 8 15.40 -13.83 2.88
CA LEU A 8 15.06 -12.62 3.61
C LEU A 8 16.20 -11.62 3.43
N MET A 9 15.96 -10.57 2.65
CA MET A 9 16.92 -9.52 2.33
C MET A 9 16.61 -8.30 3.18
N ASP A 10 17.20 -8.28 4.36
CA ASP A 10 17.18 -7.12 5.24
C ASP A 10 18.19 -6.09 4.75
N GLU A 11 17.86 -4.80 4.90
CA GLU A 11 18.67 -3.70 4.35
C GLU A 11 19.06 -3.90 2.87
N PHE A 12 18.08 -4.24 2.05
CA PHE A 12 18.27 -4.59 0.64
C PHE A 12 19.15 -3.61 -0.14
N ALA A 13 19.13 -2.32 0.23
CA ALA A 13 19.95 -1.30 -0.40
C ALA A 13 21.46 -1.54 -0.25
N ASN A 14 21.88 -2.32 0.74
CA ASN A 14 23.28 -2.62 1.03
C ASN A 14 23.72 -3.97 0.44
N VAL A 15 22.82 -4.70 -0.20
CA VAL A 15 23.13 -6.00 -0.81
C VAL A 15 23.65 -5.79 -2.23
N SER A 16 24.80 -6.36 -2.55
CA SER A 16 25.32 -6.37 -3.92
C SER A 16 24.53 -7.39 -4.75
N LEU A 17 23.79 -6.89 -5.71
CA LEU A 17 22.91 -7.69 -6.57
C LEU A 17 23.37 -7.63 -8.03
N PRO A 18 23.04 -8.67 -8.82
CA PRO A 18 23.24 -8.63 -10.27
C PRO A 18 22.39 -7.52 -10.93
N ASP A 19 22.88 -6.93 -12.01
CA ASP A 19 22.18 -5.90 -12.78
C ASP A 19 20.80 -6.36 -13.30
N ASP A 20 20.65 -7.68 -13.56
CA ASP A 20 19.42 -8.29 -14.03
C ASP A 20 18.53 -8.85 -12.90
N PHE A 21 18.57 -8.29 -11.70
CA PHE A 21 17.84 -8.81 -10.55
C PHE A 21 16.32 -8.86 -10.77
N ASP A 22 15.75 -7.92 -11.50
CA ASP A 22 14.32 -7.91 -11.86
C ASP A 22 13.93 -9.14 -12.69
N LYS A 23 14.80 -9.58 -13.62
CA LYS A 23 14.61 -10.81 -14.42
C LYS A 23 14.74 -12.06 -13.57
N ILE A 24 15.71 -12.08 -12.66
CA ILE A 24 15.90 -13.18 -11.71
C ILE A 24 14.65 -13.32 -10.84
N LEU A 25 14.13 -12.21 -10.30
CA LEU A 25 12.94 -12.18 -9.47
C LEU A 25 11.72 -12.76 -10.20
N SER A 26 11.54 -12.42 -11.46
CA SER A 26 10.40 -12.91 -12.29
C SER A 26 10.36 -14.43 -12.46
N VAL A 27 11.53 -15.11 -12.45
CA VAL A 27 11.62 -16.57 -12.62
C VAL A 27 11.73 -17.35 -11.32
N MET A 28 12.00 -16.71 -10.19
CA MET A 28 12.15 -17.35 -8.87
C MET A 28 10.96 -18.22 -8.49
N ARG A 29 9.74 -17.74 -8.75
CA ARG A 29 8.50 -18.46 -8.45
C ARG A 29 8.44 -19.84 -9.11
N SER A 30 8.87 -19.96 -10.38
CA SER A 30 8.88 -21.23 -11.11
C SER A 30 9.89 -22.24 -10.56
N ARG A 31 10.83 -21.77 -9.76
CA ARG A 31 11.92 -22.56 -9.16
C ARG A 31 11.68 -22.85 -7.67
N SER A 32 10.48 -22.59 -7.14
CA SER A 32 10.16 -22.71 -5.71
C SER A 32 11.07 -21.85 -4.83
N VAL A 33 11.48 -20.69 -5.33
CA VAL A 33 12.26 -19.69 -4.61
C VAL A 33 11.35 -18.48 -4.35
N SER A 34 11.36 -17.99 -3.13
CA SER A 34 10.68 -16.76 -2.72
C SER A 34 11.66 -15.79 -2.07
N VAL A 35 11.33 -14.51 -2.09
CA VAL A 35 12.17 -13.46 -1.50
C VAL A 35 11.28 -12.46 -0.75
N SER A 36 11.76 -12.04 0.41
CA SER A 36 11.26 -10.85 1.11
C SER A 36 12.33 -9.77 1.08
N ILE A 37 11.96 -8.61 0.54
CA ILE A 37 12.83 -7.45 0.38
C ILE A 37 12.40 -6.43 1.43
N ILE A 38 13.33 -6.01 2.30
CA ILE A 38 13.08 -4.99 3.32
C ILE A 38 13.87 -3.74 2.95
N LEU A 39 13.17 -2.61 2.88
CA LEU A 39 13.71 -1.30 2.53
C LEU A 39 13.29 -0.27 3.59
N GLN A 40 14.13 0.71 3.84
CA GLN A 40 13.78 1.85 4.69
C GLN A 40 12.82 2.80 3.97
N ASN A 41 13.01 2.97 2.67
CA ASN A 41 12.15 3.80 1.81
C ASN A 41 12.29 3.39 0.33
N LEU A 42 11.34 3.84 -0.48
CA LEU A 42 11.30 3.52 -1.90
C LEU A 42 12.38 4.27 -2.71
N ALA A 43 12.87 5.41 -2.21
CA ALA A 43 13.92 6.17 -2.88
C ALA A 43 15.22 5.37 -2.98
N GLN A 44 15.53 4.50 -2.00
CA GLN A 44 16.68 3.60 -2.06
C GLN A 44 16.55 2.63 -3.25
N LEU A 45 15.38 2.04 -3.45
CA LEU A 45 15.14 1.13 -4.58
C LEU A 45 15.26 1.86 -5.93
N LYS A 46 14.73 3.08 -6.02
CA LYS A 46 14.82 3.92 -7.22
C LYS A 46 16.26 4.31 -7.54
N ALA A 47 17.08 4.57 -6.52
CA ALA A 47 18.50 4.89 -6.70
C ALA A 47 19.32 3.70 -7.19
N LEU A 48 19.00 2.48 -6.74
CA LEU A 48 19.68 1.25 -7.16
C LEU A 48 19.25 0.76 -8.55
N PHE A 49 17.97 0.90 -8.89
CA PHE A 49 17.36 0.33 -10.09
C PHE A 49 16.54 1.37 -10.85
N GLU A 50 17.17 2.43 -11.33
CA GLU A 50 16.56 3.63 -11.94
C GLU A 50 15.32 3.37 -12.80
N LYS A 51 15.37 2.38 -13.71
CA LYS A 51 14.28 2.03 -14.63
C LYS A 51 13.56 0.73 -14.27
N GLN A 52 14.18 -0.13 -13.47
CA GLN A 52 13.66 -1.47 -13.17
C GLN A 52 12.95 -1.55 -11.82
N TRP A 53 12.99 -0.50 -10.99
CA TRP A 53 12.39 -0.51 -9.65
C TRP A 53 10.90 -0.86 -9.66
N GLU A 54 10.14 -0.36 -10.65
CA GLU A 54 8.72 -0.68 -10.82
C GLU A 54 8.51 -2.17 -11.16
N SER A 55 9.39 -2.74 -11.99
CA SER A 55 9.38 -4.15 -12.32
C SER A 55 9.64 -5.02 -11.08
N ILE A 56 10.58 -4.60 -10.21
CA ILE A 56 10.88 -5.30 -8.96
C ILE A 56 9.65 -5.31 -8.05
N VAL A 57 9.03 -4.15 -7.82
CA VAL A 57 7.82 -4.06 -6.99
C VAL A 57 6.65 -4.82 -7.63
N GLY A 58 6.49 -4.73 -8.96
CA GLY A 58 5.44 -5.42 -9.71
C GLY A 58 5.56 -6.94 -9.71
N ASN A 59 6.76 -7.49 -9.48
CA ASN A 59 7.02 -8.92 -9.36
C ASN A 59 6.78 -9.45 -7.92
N CYS A 60 6.54 -8.57 -6.95
CA CYS A 60 6.18 -8.95 -5.59
C CYS A 60 4.67 -9.22 -5.51
N ASP A 61 4.28 -10.32 -4.87
CA ASP A 61 2.86 -10.66 -4.64
C ASP A 61 2.22 -9.81 -3.55
N GLU A 62 3.03 -9.25 -2.66
CA GLU A 62 2.62 -8.44 -1.53
C GLU A 62 3.54 -7.23 -1.37
N PHE A 63 2.94 -6.10 -1.06
CA PHE A 63 3.63 -4.88 -0.64
C PHE A 63 3.13 -4.49 0.76
N LEU A 64 4.05 -4.48 1.73
CA LEU A 64 3.76 -4.13 3.12
C LEU A 64 4.41 -2.79 3.47
N TYR A 65 3.59 -1.81 3.86
CA TYR A 65 4.06 -0.51 4.34
C TYR A 65 3.85 -0.40 5.85
N LEU A 66 4.92 -0.18 6.58
CA LEU A 66 4.96 -0.12 8.04
C LEU A 66 5.10 1.31 8.59
N GLY A 67 5.11 2.30 7.71
CA GLY A 67 5.39 3.70 8.06
C GLY A 67 6.75 4.16 7.55
N GLY A 68 7.01 5.46 7.66
CA GLY A 68 8.25 6.08 7.22
C GLY A 68 8.09 7.59 7.07
N ASN A 69 9.20 8.31 6.80
CA ASN A 69 9.20 9.78 6.66
C ASN A 69 9.58 10.27 5.24
N GLU A 70 9.56 9.36 4.26
CA GLU A 70 10.00 9.70 2.90
C GLU A 70 8.79 9.98 2.00
N GLN A 71 8.72 11.18 1.43
CA GLN A 71 7.57 11.71 0.71
C GLN A 71 7.22 10.90 -0.55
N SER A 72 8.21 10.42 -1.31
CA SER A 72 7.91 9.68 -2.55
C SER A 72 7.30 8.31 -2.24
N THR A 73 7.62 7.72 -1.09
CA THR A 73 6.98 6.49 -0.61
C THR A 73 5.52 6.73 -0.23
N HIS A 74 5.23 7.82 0.50
CA HIS A 74 3.84 8.17 0.86
C HIS A 74 2.97 8.38 -0.38
N LYS A 75 3.49 9.12 -1.36
CA LYS A 75 2.80 9.36 -2.62
C LYS A 75 2.54 8.06 -3.36
N TYR A 76 3.55 7.19 -3.46
CA TYR A 76 3.42 5.90 -4.13
C TYR A 76 2.38 4.99 -3.45
N VAL A 77 2.38 4.91 -2.11
CA VAL A 77 1.39 4.14 -1.35
C VAL A 77 -0.03 4.68 -1.57
N SER A 78 -0.21 6.01 -1.55
CA SER A 78 -1.50 6.65 -1.82
C SER A 78 -2.00 6.33 -3.23
N GLU A 79 -1.13 6.39 -4.25
CA GLU A 79 -1.46 6.05 -5.64
C GLU A 79 -1.84 4.56 -5.79
N LEU A 80 -1.14 3.65 -5.11
CA LEU A 80 -1.44 2.21 -5.10
C LEU A 80 -2.81 1.90 -4.47
N LEU A 81 -3.20 2.63 -3.44
CA LEU A 81 -4.51 2.51 -2.80
C LEU A 81 -5.65 2.94 -3.74
N GLY A 82 -5.37 3.91 -4.61
CA GLY A 82 -6.33 4.43 -5.58
C GLY A 82 -7.33 5.41 -4.98
N LYS A 83 -8.45 5.60 -5.69
CA LYS A 83 -9.49 6.57 -5.32
C LYS A 83 -10.78 5.88 -4.92
N ALA A 84 -11.47 6.45 -3.94
CA ALA A 84 -12.84 6.09 -3.57
C ALA A 84 -13.81 7.19 -4.00
N THR A 85 -15.01 6.79 -4.35
CA THR A 85 -16.12 7.72 -4.63
C THR A 85 -16.72 8.18 -3.31
N ILE A 86 -16.80 9.50 -3.12
CA ILE A 86 -17.46 10.11 -1.97
C ILE A 86 -18.69 10.86 -2.45
N ASP A 87 -19.82 10.58 -1.84
CA ASP A 87 -21.05 11.33 -2.02
C ASP A 87 -21.01 12.57 -1.11
N THR A 88 -20.83 13.74 -1.72
CA THR A 88 -20.86 15.01 -0.99
C THR A 88 -22.22 15.64 -1.17
N ASN A 89 -23.07 15.51 -0.15
CA ASN A 89 -24.37 16.19 -0.12
C ASN A 89 -24.19 17.58 0.47
N THR A 90 -24.33 18.62 -0.37
CA THR A 90 -24.36 20.00 0.11
C THR A 90 -25.81 20.45 0.26
N TYR A 91 -26.25 20.71 1.49
CA TYR A 91 -27.56 21.25 1.80
C TYR A 91 -27.49 22.78 1.83
N GLY A 92 -28.08 23.45 0.85
CA GLY A 92 -28.30 24.88 0.85
C GLY A 92 -29.71 25.21 1.34
N LYS A 93 -29.84 25.84 2.54
CA LYS A 93 -31.12 26.42 3.02
C LYS A 93 -31.06 27.93 2.84
N SER A 94 -31.88 28.48 1.96
CA SER A 94 -32.07 29.94 1.84
C SER A 94 -33.34 30.35 2.61
N GLU A 95 -33.17 31.16 3.65
CA GLU A 95 -34.29 31.78 4.37
C GLU A 95 -34.66 33.11 3.72
N GLY A 96 -35.59 33.07 2.77
CA GLY A 96 -36.22 34.23 2.16
C GLY A 96 -37.70 33.97 1.96
N ARG A 97 -38.50 35.04 1.70
CA ARG A 97 -39.98 35.03 1.57
C ARG A 97 -40.54 34.06 0.53
N SER A 98 -39.63 33.39 -0.23
CA SER A 98 -39.90 32.28 -1.15
C SER A 98 -38.80 31.23 -0.95
N GLY A 99 -38.92 30.40 0.10
CA GLY A 99 -37.92 29.39 0.44
C GLY A 99 -37.71 28.37 -0.68
N SER A 100 -36.48 28.33 -1.23
CA SER A 100 -36.04 27.32 -2.20
C SER A 100 -35.12 26.32 -1.51
N TYR A 101 -35.46 25.03 -1.60
CA TYR A 101 -34.62 23.92 -1.21
C TYR A 101 -33.83 23.46 -2.44
N SER A 102 -32.54 23.55 -2.41
CA SER A 102 -31.66 22.99 -3.44
C SER A 102 -30.80 21.91 -2.82
N THR A 103 -30.98 20.67 -3.24
CA THR A 103 -30.12 19.54 -2.89
C THR A 103 -29.18 19.28 -4.07
N ASN A 104 -27.91 19.60 -3.92
CA ASN A 104 -26.92 19.32 -4.95
C ASN A 104 -26.21 18.00 -4.58
N TYR A 105 -26.41 16.98 -5.39
CA TYR A 105 -25.67 15.72 -5.32
C TYR A 105 -24.39 15.86 -6.12
N GLN A 106 -23.25 15.97 -5.47
CA GLN A 106 -21.97 16.02 -6.14
C GLN A 106 -21.18 14.75 -5.79
N ILE A 107 -20.96 13.93 -6.80
CA ILE A 107 -20.09 12.74 -6.70
C ILE A 107 -18.67 13.19 -6.98
N SER A 108 -17.79 13.10 -5.99
CA SER A 108 -16.37 13.43 -6.12
C SER A 108 -15.49 12.19 -5.83
N GLY A 109 -14.46 12.00 -6.66
CA GLY A 109 -13.44 10.99 -6.38
C GLY A 109 -12.38 11.54 -5.42
N ARG A 110 -12.21 10.92 -4.25
CA ARG A 110 -11.13 11.23 -3.30
C ARG A 110 -10.14 10.07 -3.27
N GLU A 111 -8.85 10.36 -3.08
CA GLU A 111 -7.87 9.33 -2.73
C GLU A 111 -8.30 8.59 -1.47
N LEU A 112 -8.16 7.25 -1.47
CA LEU A 112 -8.58 6.42 -0.34
C LEU A 112 -7.84 6.83 0.94
N LEU A 113 -6.53 7.06 0.82
CA LEU A 113 -5.69 7.77 1.79
C LEU A 113 -4.83 8.76 1.01
N THR A 114 -4.83 10.00 1.43
CA THR A 114 -3.92 11.02 0.88
C THR A 114 -2.48 10.74 1.33
N PRO A 115 -1.45 11.25 0.63
CA PRO A 115 -0.05 11.09 1.06
C PRO A 115 0.20 11.58 2.49
N ASP A 116 -0.53 12.62 2.93
CA ASP A 116 -0.43 13.13 4.30
C ASP A 116 -1.05 12.16 5.33
N GLU A 117 -2.19 11.55 4.98
CA GLU A 117 -2.82 10.53 5.84
C GLU A 117 -1.93 9.26 5.93
N VAL A 118 -1.28 8.87 4.82
CA VAL A 118 -0.29 7.78 4.82
C VAL A 118 0.91 8.11 5.71
N ARG A 119 1.41 9.35 5.67
CA ARG A 119 2.51 9.82 6.54
C ARG A 119 2.14 9.80 8.01
N MET A 120 0.89 10.14 8.32
CA MET A 120 0.38 10.22 9.70
C MET A 120 -0.19 8.90 10.20
N LEU A 121 0.01 7.80 9.47
CA LEU A 121 -0.45 6.49 9.91
C LEU A 121 0.12 6.15 11.28
N ASP A 122 -0.77 5.78 12.21
CA ASP A 122 -0.36 5.36 13.54
C ASP A 122 0.51 4.10 13.46
N ASN A 123 1.59 4.06 14.26
CA ASN A 123 2.55 2.95 14.31
C ASN A 123 1.92 1.59 14.72
N GLN A 124 0.67 1.59 15.16
CA GLN A 124 -0.09 0.36 15.43
C GLN A 124 -0.66 -0.27 14.16
N TYR A 125 -0.63 0.44 13.02
CA TYR A 125 -1.21 0.00 11.76
C TYR A 125 -0.14 -0.18 10.69
N ALA A 126 -0.42 -1.08 9.76
CA ALA A 126 0.32 -1.25 8.53
C ALA A 126 -0.64 -1.31 7.35
N ILE A 127 -0.15 -0.93 6.17
CA ILE A 127 -0.89 -1.06 4.92
C ILE A 127 -0.31 -2.26 4.18
N SER A 128 -1.15 -3.29 3.97
CA SER A 128 -0.77 -4.46 3.17
C SER A 128 -1.58 -4.49 1.87
N LEU A 129 -0.89 -4.61 0.75
CA LEU A 129 -1.43 -4.65 -0.59
C LEU A 129 -1.10 -5.99 -1.22
N PHE A 130 -2.13 -6.78 -1.54
CA PHE A 130 -1.97 -8.07 -2.21
C PHE A 130 -2.29 -7.94 -3.71
N TYR A 131 -1.36 -8.30 -4.57
CA TYR A 131 -1.52 -8.28 -6.03
C TYR A 131 -2.12 -9.57 -6.60
N SER A 132 -2.49 -10.54 -5.75
CA SER A 132 -3.19 -11.76 -6.15
C SER A 132 -4.55 -11.43 -6.81
N ARG A 133 -4.98 -12.22 -7.78
CA ARG A 133 -6.12 -12.09 -8.75
C ARG A 133 -7.40 -11.33 -8.30
N LYS A 134 -7.52 -10.99 -7.02
CA LYS A 134 -8.53 -10.08 -6.47
C LYS A 134 -7.79 -9.09 -5.59
N ARG A 135 -7.58 -7.87 -6.10
CA ARG A 135 -7.03 -6.75 -5.31
C ARG A 135 -7.82 -6.62 -4.01
N ARG A 136 -7.24 -7.03 -2.91
CA ARG A 136 -7.80 -6.82 -1.57
C ARG A 136 -6.88 -5.89 -0.83
N PHE A 137 -7.42 -4.74 -0.45
CA PHE A 137 -6.78 -3.87 0.52
C PHE A 137 -7.11 -4.42 1.92
N THR A 138 -6.10 -4.57 2.74
CA THR A 138 -6.30 -4.94 4.13
C THR A 138 -5.47 -3.99 4.97
N MET A 139 -6.12 -3.14 5.77
CA MET A 139 -5.44 -2.51 6.90
C MET A 139 -5.30 -3.60 7.97
N ALA A 140 -4.07 -3.99 8.26
CA ALA A 140 -3.78 -4.93 9.31
C ALA A 140 -3.42 -4.18 10.59
N ASP A 141 -4.10 -4.49 11.68
CA ASP A 141 -3.73 -4.05 13.02
C ASP A 141 -2.52 -4.88 13.47
N ILE A 142 -1.35 -4.28 13.44
CA ILE A 142 -0.12 -4.92 13.90
C ILE A 142 0.03 -4.61 15.39
N LYS A 143 -0.59 -5.43 16.22
CA LYS A 143 -0.19 -5.47 17.62
C LYS A 143 1.20 -6.10 17.70
N THR A 144 2.16 -5.33 18.16
CA THR A 144 3.59 -5.71 18.28
C THR A 144 3.80 -7.07 18.98
N ARG A 145 2.83 -7.55 19.75
CA ARG A 145 2.80 -8.88 20.38
C ARG A 145 2.46 -10.03 19.43
N ASP A 146 1.78 -9.76 18.33
CA ASP A 146 1.28 -10.81 17.41
C ASP A 146 2.25 -11.06 16.26
N MET A 147 3.19 -10.14 15.98
CA MET A 147 4.27 -10.36 15.01
C MET A 147 5.17 -11.55 15.38
N VAL A 148 5.36 -11.82 16.68
CA VAL A 148 6.13 -12.97 17.17
C VAL A 148 5.37 -14.30 16.99
N LYS A 149 4.05 -14.26 16.78
CA LYS A 149 3.19 -15.45 16.64
C LYS A 149 2.61 -15.65 15.24
N GLY A 150 2.99 -14.83 14.25
CA GLY A 150 2.58 -15.01 12.85
C GLY A 150 1.09 -14.89 12.54
N THR A 151 0.31 -14.23 13.41
CA THR A 151 -1.14 -14.08 13.19
C THR A 151 -1.47 -12.63 12.84
N ILE A 152 -1.62 -12.35 11.55
CA ILE A 152 -2.19 -11.09 11.06
C ILE A 152 -3.71 -11.21 11.13
N LYS A 153 -4.36 -10.48 12.03
CA LYS A 153 -5.82 -10.37 12.05
C LYS A 153 -6.28 -9.32 11.04
N THR A 154 -6.97 -9.77 10.02
CA THR A 154 -7.63 -8.89 9.02
C THR A 154 -8.75 -8.11 9.70
N ILE A 155 -8.63 -6.78 9.75
CA ILE A 155 -9.73 -5.90 10.17
C ILE A 155 -10.64 -5.69 8.97
N LYS A 156 -11.92 -6.07 9.09
CA LYS A 156 -12.94 -5.72 8.09
C LYS A 156 -13.06 -4.19 8.04
N PRO A 157 -13.20 -3.57 6.86
CA PRO A 157 -13.36 -2.12 6.73
C PRO A 157 -14.75 -1.71 7.24
N THR A 158 -14.88 -1.50 8.56
CA THR A 158 -16.11 -1.02 9.19
C THR A 158 -16.08 0.51 9.35
N LEU A 159 -15.03 1.18 8.89
CA LEU A 159 -14.79 2.61 9.13
C LEU A 159 -15.32 3.56 8.04
N PHE A 160 -16.07 3.07 7.04
CA PHE A 160 -16.65 3.93 6.00
C PHE A 160 -18.18 3.90 5.97
N ARG A 161 -18.81 3.84 7.15
CA ARG A 161 -20.23 4.22 7.32
C ARG A 161 -20.31 5.39 8.29
N GLN A 162 -20.10 6.57 7.80
CA GLN A 162 -20.76 7.79 8.28
C GLN A 162 -21.04 8.69 7.07
#